data_ff9fe6130764b8035276ce1194aa2de1
#
_entry.id   ff9fe6130764b8035276ce1194aa2de1
#
_cell.length_a   1.000
_cell.length_b   1.000
_cell.length_c   1.000
_cell.angle_alpha   90.00
_cell.angle_beta   90.00
_cell.angle_gamma   90.00
#
_symmetry.space_group_name_H-M   'P 1'
#
loop_
_entity.id
_entity.type
_entity.pdbx_description
1 polymer ?
#
loop_
_entity_poly.entity_id
_entity_poly.type
_entity_poly.pdbx_seq_one_letter_code
_entity_poly.pdbx_strand_id
1 'polypeptide(L)'
;TGDITHLSKPAQFDTATQIIGKAGMDVHYVPGEHDVLVEEGNPFFERFSGQYGKDSTRHWYSFDQGGVHFIGLTNVIDLKGGGLGFLGDAQLAWLKADLQGKSSSTPIVVFAHIPLWALYPQWGWGTDDSAQALALLKRFGSVTVLNGHVHQVAQKVEGEMRFYSAMSTAFPQPAPGAPSGPGPMKVPAEQLRTMLGLREVTHIAGRSQLAITDTALAAAQS
;
A
#
# COMPACT_ATOMS: atom_id res chain seq x y z
N THR A 1 -3.25 2.54 2.02
CA THR A 1 -1.95 1.89 1.89
C THR A 1 -0.96 2.34 2.98
N GLY A 2 -1.41 2.45 4.25
CA GLY A 2 -0.57 2.71 5.42
C GLY A 2 -0.28 4.18 5.73
N ASP A 3 0.46 4.40 6.82
CA ASP A 3 0.76 5.71 7.42
C ASP A 3 -0.50 6.53 7.73
N ILE A 4 -1.48 5.86 8.36
CA ILE A 4 -2.71 6.51 8.81
C ILE A 4 -2.49 7.30 10.12
N THR A 5 -1.35 7.06 10.77
CA THR A 5 -0.87 7.83 11.92
C THR A 5 0.52 8.38 11.65
N HIS A 6 1.02 9.26 12.53
CA HIS A 6 2.39 9.77 12.42
C HIS A 6 3.34 9.16 13.48
N LEU A 7 2.85 8.85 14.66
CA LEU A 7 3.65 8.37 15.80
C LEU A 7 3.03 7.15 16.50
N SER A 8 2.17 6.39 15.84
CA SER A 8 1.48 5.21 16.39
C SER A 8 0.75 5.47 17.73
N LYS A 9 0.35 6.71 18.03
CA LYS A 9 -0.32 7.05 19.29
C LYS A 9 -1.80 6.64 19.24
N PRO A 10 -2.38 6.09 20.32
CA PRO A 10 -3.79 5.69 20.37
C PRO A 10 -4.75 6.78 19.87
N ALA A 11 -4.58 8.03 20.32
CA ALA A 11 -5.42 9.15 19.88
C ALA A 11 -5.32 9.46 18.38
N GLN A 12 -4.20 9.14 17.72
CA GLN A 12 -4.06 9.30 16.28
C GLN A 12 -4.85 8.21 15.54
N PHE A 13 -4.81 6.98 16.01
CA PHE A 13 -5.65 5.89 15.49
C PHE A 13 -7.14 6.19 15.69
N ASP A 14 -7.55 6.73 16.85
CA ASP A 14 -8.94 7.13 17.11
C ASP A 14 -9.40 8.16 16.09
N THR A 15 -8.59 9.21 15.89
CA THR A 15 -8.87 10.26 14.90
C THR A 15 -8.96 9.69 13.48
N ALA A 16 -8.00 8.87 13.07
CA ALA A 16 -7.98 8.24 11.74
C ALA A 16 -9.23 7.38 11.52
N THR A 17 -9.58 6.52 12.50
CA THR A 17 -10.77 5.66 12.43
C THR A 17 -12.06 6.49 12.34
N GLN A 18 -12.17 7.58 13.11
CA GLN A 18 -13.32 8.47 13.05
C GLN A 18 -13.47 9.16 11.69
N ILE A 19 -12.37 9.61 11.09
CA ILE A 19 -12.38 10.29 9.79
C ILE A 19 -12.72 9.30 8.69
N ILE A 20 -12.03 8.17 8.63
CA ILE A 20 -12.20 7.15 7.60
C ILE A 20 -13.60 6.52 7.70
N GLY A 21 -14.10 6.28 8.92
CA GLY A 21 -15.44 5.73 9.15
C GLY A 21 -16.58 6.58 8.57
N LYS A 22 -16.36 7.88 8.35
CA LYS A 22 -17.37 8.75 7.70
C LYS A 22 -17.61 8.39 6.22
N ALA A 23 -16.70 7.63 5.60
CA ALA A 23 -16.87 7.18 4.23
C ALA A 23 -18.03 6.16 4.05
N GLY A 24 -18.44 5.48 5.13
CA GLY A 24 -19.57 4.55 5.12
C GLY A 24 -19.37 3.33 4.22
N MET A 25 -18.11 2.93 3.99
CA MET A 25 -17.73 1.79 3.16
C MET A 25 -16.81 0.84 3.94
N ASP A 26 -16.67 -0.39 3.46
CA ASP A 26 -15.68 -1.32 3.99
C ASP A 26 -14.28 -0.81 3.72
N VAL A 27 -13.43 -0.85 4.74
CA VAL A 27 -12.06 -0.36 4.67
C VAL A 27 -11.09 -1.47 5.04
N HIS A 28 -10.13 -1.72 4.14
CA HIS A 28 -9.06 -2.68 4.33
C HIS A 28 -7.74 -1.94 4.55
N TYR A 29 -7.03 -2.29 5.63
CA TYR A 29 -5.84 -1.60 6.07
C TYR A 29 -4.58 -2.45 5.89
N VAL A 30 -3.48 -1.82 5.51
CA VAL A 30 -2.11 -2.31 5.74
C VAL A 30 -1.35 -1.21 6.48
N PRO A 31 -0.42 -1.54 7.40
CA PRO A 31 0.34 -0.52 8.09
C PRO A 31 1.38 0.13 7.19
N GLY A 32 1.71 1.39 7.48
CA GLY A 32 2.96 2.01 7.09
C GLY A 32 3.96 2.00 8.25
N GLU A 33 5.19 2.46 8.01
CA GLU A 33 6.23 2.49 9.05
C GLU A 33 5.87 3.40 10.23
N HIS A 34 5.10 4.45 9.98
CA HIS A 34 4.61 5.35 11.03
C HIS A 34 3.48 4.75 11.89
N ASP A 35 2.87 3.66 11.46
CA ASP A 35 1.81 2.97 12.20
C ASP A 35 2.35 1.89 13.15
N VAL A 36 3.65 1.54 13.02
CA VAL A 36 4.27 0.42 13.75
C VAL A 36 5.46 0.85 14.62
N LEU A 37 5.60 2.12 14.92
CA LEU A 37 6.70 2.68 15.71
C LEU A 37 6.71 2.22 17.17
N VAL A 38 5.59 1.76 17.69
CA VAL A 38 5.41 1.36 19.09
C VAL A 38 5.04 -0.09 19.16
N GLU A 39 5.72 -0.85 20.03
CA GLU A 39 5.42 -2.25 20.35
C GLU A 39 5.26 -3.13 19.09
N GLU A 40 6.17 -2.97 18.12
CA GLU A 40 6.16 -3.74 16.86
C GLU A 40 4.84 -3.67 16.09
N GLY A 41 4.09 -2.57 16.28
CA GLY A 41 2.81 -2.33 15.60
C GLY A 41 1.60 -2.96 16.31
N ASN A 42 1.74 -3.52 17.50
CA ASN A 42 0.62 -4.12 18.24
C ASN A 42 -0.62 -3.20 18.30
N PRO A 43 -0.52 -1.88 18.59
CA PRO A 43 -1.68 -1.00 18.62
C PRO A 43 -2.44 -0.93 17.29
N PHE A 44 -1.74 -1.05 16.15
CA PHE A 44 -2.37 -1.12 14.82
C PHE A 44 -3.06 -2.46 14.60
N PHE A 45 -2.33 -3.56 14.84
CA PHE A 45 -2.84 -4.90 14.57
C PHE A 45 -4.02 -5.29 15.46
N GLU A 46 -4.02 -4.90 16.72
CA GLU A 46 -5.16 -5.11 17.63
C GLU A 46 -6.41 -4.34 17.15
N ARG A 47 -6.24 -3.08 16.77
CA ARG A 47 -7.35 -2.22 16.32
C ARG A 47 -8.00 -2.74 15.04
N PHE A 48 -7.21 -3.24 14.10
CA PHE A 48 -7.67 -3.72 12.80
C PHE A 48 -7.67 -5.26 12.70
N SER A 49 -7.67 -5.96 13.84
CA SER A 49 -7.57 -7.42 13.92
C SER A 49 -8.64 -8.19 13.12
N GLY A 50 -9.82 -7.61 12.96
CA GLY A 50 -10.93 -8.23 12.23
C GLY A 50 -10.60 -8.64 10.78
N GLN A 51 -9.62 -8.00 10.14
CA GLN A 51 -9.22 -8.31 8.77
C GLN A 51 -8.18 -9.43 8.67
N TYR A 52 -7.47 -9.75 9.75
CA TYR A 52 -6.39 -10.77 9.75
C TYR A 52 -6.88 -12.20 10.00
N GLY A 53 -8.18 -12.38 10.21
CA GLY A 53 -8.77 -13.68 10.51
C GLY A 53 -8.53 -14.12 11.96
N LYS A 54 -8.60 -15.43 12.20
CA LYS A 54 -8.49 -16.00 13.55
C LYS A 54 -7.05 -16.13 14.06
N ASP A 55 -6.07 -16.03 13.17
CA ASP A 55 -4.65 -16.12 13.51
C ASP A 55 -4.11 -14.73 13.80
N SER A 56 -4.13 -14.34 15.07
CA SER A 56 -3.68 -13.03 15.54
C SER A 56 -2.16 -12.81 15.40
N THR A 57 -1.40 -13.84 15.02
CA THR A 57 0.05 -13.73 14.79
C THR A 57 0.38 -13.33 13.35
N ARG A 58 -0.60 -13.40 12.46
CA ARG A 58 -0.43 -12.96 11.07
C ARG A 58 -0.82 -11.50 10.92
N HIS A 59 0.06 -10.75 10.29
CA HIS A 59 -0.11 -9.33 10.01
C HIS A 59 -0.38 -9.05 8.51
N TRP A 60 -0.84 -10.06 7.76
CA TRP A 60 -1.19 -10.02 6.34
C TRP A 60 -2.43 -10.86 6.08
N TYR A 61 -3.13 -10.60 4.98
CA TYR A 61 -4.41 -11.23 4.70
C TYR A 61 -4.77 -11.18 3.21
N SER A 62 -5.79 -11.94 2.83
CA SER A 62 -6.41 -11.87 1.51
C SER A 62 -7.93 -12.01 1.61
N PHE A 63 -8.61 -11.55 0.58
CA PHE A 63 -10.06 -11.72 0.42
C PHE A 63 -10.44 -11.69 -1.06
N ASP A 64 -11.59 -12.28 -1.39
CA ASP A 64 -12.14 -12.25 -2.74
C ASP A 64 -13.35 -11.32 -2.76
N GLN A 65 -13.39 -10.39 -3.73
CA GLN A 65 -14.53 -9.50 -3.93
C GLN A 65 -14.70 -9.19 -5.42
N GLY A 66 -15.94 -9.31 -5.91
CA GLY A 66 -16.27 -8.96 -7.30
C GLY A 66 -15.48 -9.75 -8.36
N GLY A 67 -15.01 -10.96 -8.05
CA GLY A 67 -14.19 -11.77 -8.96
C GLY A 67 -12.71 -11.40 -9.00
N VAL A 68 -12.27 -10.50 -8.14
CA VAL A 68 -10.88 -10.10 -7.93
C VAL A 68 -10.36 -10.67 -6.62
N HIS A 69 -9.13 -11.16 -6.60
CA HIS A 69 -8.44 -11.59 -5.41
C HIS A 69 -7.54 -10.47 -4.88
N PHE A 70 -7.81 -10.02 -3.67
CA PHE A 70 -7.11 -8.94 -2.98
C PHE A 70 -6.15 -9.51 -1.94
N ILE A 71 -4.94 -8.96 -1.88
CA ILE A 71 -3.86 -9.40 -0.97
C ILE A 71 -3.26 -8.17 -0.29
N GLY A 72 -3.44 -8.07 1.02
CA GLY A 72 -2.81 -7.06 1.88
C GLY A 72 -1.52 -7.61 2.48
N LEU A 73 -0.37 -7.03 2.12
CA LEU A 73 0.94 -7.41 2.61
C LEU A 73 1.48 -6.36 3.59
N THR A 74 2.19 -6.83 4.61
CA THR A 74 2.91 -5.98 5.57
C THR A 74 4.40 -6.07 5.30
N ASN A 75 5.03 -4.94 4.99
CA ASN A 75 6.45 -4.88 4.66
C ASN A 75 7.23 -3.79 5.42
N VAL A 76 6.71 -3.42 6.61
CA VAL A 76 7.23 -2.30 7.42
C VAL A 76 7.71 -2.70 8.82
N ILE A 77 7.62 -3.98 9.20
CA ILE A 77 8.02 -4.45 10.54
C ILE A 77 9.54 -4.58 10.65
N ASP A 78 10.16 -5.31 9.71
CA ASP A 78 11.59 -5.63 9.71
C ASP A 78 12.33 -4.88 8.61
N LEU A 79 12.33 -3.55 8.65
CA LEU A 79 13.00 -2.74 7.65
C LEU A 79 14.48 -3.09 7.51
N LYS A 80 14.95 -3.20 6.26
CA LYS A 80 16.35 -3.51 5.95
C LYS A 80 17.16 -2.23 5.74
N GLY A 81 18.45 -2.38 5.48
CA GLY A 81 19.37 -1.26 5.34
C GLY A 81 18.86 -0.17 4.40
N GLY A 82 18.92 1.09 4.86
CA GLY A 82 18.39 2.23 4.11
C GLY A 82 16.87 2.41 4.17
N GLY A 83 16.15 1.66 5.04
CA GLY A 83 14.70 1.76 5.17
C GLY A 83 13.91 0.94 4.16
N LEU A 84 14.54 -0.03 3.49
CA LEU A 84 13.85 -0.92 2.57
C LEU A 84 12.83 -1.79 3.30
N GLY A 85 11.66 -1.95 2.71
CA GLY A 85 10.65 -2.88 3.18
C GLY A 85 11.12 -4.33 3.13
N PHE A 86 10.48 -5.19 3.93
CA PHE A 86 10.78 -6.61 3.97
C PHE A 86 9.54 -7.43 4.30
N LEU A 87 9.28 -8.49 3.54
CA LEU A 87 8.13 -9.37 3.72
C LEU A 87 8.45 -10.53 4.69
N GLY A 88 9.61 -11.14 4.52
CA GLY A 88 10.06 -12.28 5.30
C GLY A 88 9.49 -13.63 4.86
N ASP A 89 10.18 -14.70 5.27
CA ASP A 89 9.90 -16.06 4.79
C ASP A 89 8.48 -16.54 5.15
N ALA A 90 7.98 -16.20 6.34
CA ALA A 90 6.66 -16.63 6.79
C ALA A 90 5.54 -16.04 5.90
N GLN A 91 5.63 -14.76 5.58
CA GLN A 91 4.65 -14.09 4.70
C GLN A 91 4.77 -14.60 3.26
N LEU A 92 5.99 -14.82 2.77
CA LEU A 92 6.23 -15.37 1.43
C LEU A 92 5.70 -16.81 1.31
N ALA A 93 5.89 -17.64 2.33
CA ALA A 93 5.32 -19.00 2.37
C ALA A 93 3.78 -18.98 2.39
N TRP A 94 3.19 -18.07 3.17
CA TRP A 94 1.76 -17.86 3.18
C TRP A 94 1.23 -17.38 1.82
N LEU A 95 1.88 -16.39 1.21
CA LEU A 95 1.50 -15.88 -0.11
C LEU A 95 1.50 -16.99 -1.17
N LYS A 96 2.52 -17.86 -1.13
CA LYS A 96 2.58 -19.02 -2.02
C LYS A 96 1.39 -19.96 -1.81
N ALA A 97 1.02 -20.24 -0.56
CA ALA A 97 -0.13 -21.09 -0.23
C ALA A 97 -1.46 -20.45 -0.60
N ASP A 98 -1.62 -19.15 -0.37
CA ASP A 98 -2.83 -18.38 -0.69
C ASP A 98 -3.12 -18.36 -2.19
N LEU A 99 -2.08 -18.20 -2.99
CA LEU A 99 -2.18 -18.22 -4.45
C LEU A 99 -2.38 -19.64 -5.02
N GLN A 100 -2.08 -20.69 -4.25
CA GLN A 100 -2.22 -22.07 -4.70
C GLN A 100 -3.69 -22.39 -5.02
N GLY A 101 -3.94 -22.95 -6.20
CA GLY A 101 -5.30 -23.28 -6.65
C GLY A 101 -6.07 -22.10 -7.31
N LYS A 102 -5.57 -20.87 -7.24
CA LYS A 102 -6.16 -19.77 -8.00
C LYS A 102 -5.86 -19.93 -9.50
N SER A 103 -6.85 -19.68 -10.36
CA SER A 103 -6.68 -19.69 -11.81
C SER A 103 -5.72 -18.58 -12.23
N SER A 104 -4.91 -18.82 -13.26
CA SER A 104 -4.08 -17.78 -13.88
C SER A 104 -4.88 -16.62 -14.48
N SER A 105 -6.17 -16.83 -14.75
CA SER A 105 -7.09 -15.81 -15.23
C SER A 105 -7.71 -14.97 -14.11
N THR A 106 -7.52 -15.33 -12.83
CA THR A 106 -8.01 -14.53 -11.69
C THR A 106 -7.24 -13.21 -11.63
N PRO A 107 -7.90 -12.04 -11.71
CA PRO A 107 -7.26 -10.77 -11.47
C PRO A 107 -6.78 -10.68 -10.02
N ILE A 108 -5.53 -10.25 -9.82
CA ILE A 108 -4.91 -10.11 -8.50
C ILE A 108 -4.65 -8.64 -8.22
N VAL A 109 -5.05 -8.17 -7.04
CA VAL A 109 -4.69 -6.86 -6.51
C VAL A 109 -3.87 -7.07 -5.25
N VAL A 110 -2.61 -6.63 -5.27
CA VAL A 110 -1.74 -6.61 -4.10
C VAL A 110 -1.62 -5.18 -3.61
N PHE A 111 -1.76 -4.96 -2.32
CA PHE A 111 -1.50 -3.66 -1.71
C PHE A 111 -0.59 -3.80 -0.49
N ALA A 112 0.39 -2.93 -0.43
CA ALA A 112 1.39 -2.83 0.62
C ALA A 112 1.79 -1.37 0.79
N HIS A 113 2.47 -1.00 1.88
CA HIS A 113 2.90 0.38 2.06
C HIS A 113 4.10 0.72 1.18
N ILE A 114 5.24 0.11 1.42
CA ILE A 114 6.47 0.36 0.65
C ILE A 114 6.36 -0.32 -0.72
N PRO A 115 6.82 0.32 -1.81
CA PRO A 115 6.78 -0.26 -3.15
C PRO A 115 7.39 -1.66 -3.24
N LEU A 116 6.68 -2.58 -3.92
CA LEU A 116 7.19 -3.92 -4.21
C LEU A 116 8.14 -3.95 -5.42
N TRP A 117 8.62 -2.80 -5.86
CA TRP A 117 9.69 -2.69 -6.85
C TRP A 117 10.73 -1.67 -6.39
N ALA A 118 11.96 -1.78 -6.86
CA ALA A 118 13.04 -0.86 -6.55
C ALA A 118 12.80 0.48 -7.28
N LEU A 119 11.96 1.36 -6.72
CA LEU A 119 11.68 2.67 -7.29
C LEU A 119 12.88 3.59 -7.05
N TYR A 120 13.31 3.75 -5.79
CA TYR A 120 14.52 4.47 -5.42
C TYR A 120 15.09 3.92 -4.09
N PRO A 121 15.85 2.81 -4.14
CA PRO A 121 16.33 2.10 -2.95
C PRO A 121 17.17 2.95 -1.99
N GLN A 122 17.87 3.96 -2.51
CA GLN A 122 18.68 4.88 -1.70
C GLN A 122 17.85 5.67 -0.68
N TRP A 123 16.54 5.78 -0.88
CA TRP A 123 15.59 6.42 0.03
C TRP A 123 14.63 5.42 0.71
N GLY A 124 14.95 4.13 0.67
CA GLY A 124 14.06 3.11 1.20
C GLY A 124 12.82 2.84 0.32
N TRP A 125 12.77 3.38 -0.91
CA TRP A 125 11.63 3.23 -1.81
C TRP A 125 11.72 1.94 -2.61
N GLY A 126 11.54 0.84 -1.92
CA GLY A 126 11.55 -0.51 -2.45
C GLY A 126 11.48 -1.55 -1.34
N THR A 127 11.18 -2.79 -1.70
CA THR A 127 11.12 -3.93 -0.77
C THR A 127 12.21 -4.93 -1.14
N ASP A 128 13.08 -5.27 -0.18
CA ASP A 128 14.32 -6.00 -0.39
C ASP A 128 14.10 -7.40 -0.98
N ASP A 129 13.15 -8.14 -0.44
CA ASP A 129 12.82 -9.51 -0.86
C ASP A 129 11.64 -9.59 -1.85
N SER A 130 11.21 -8.46 -2.43
CA SER A 130 10.06 -8.39 -3.33
C SER A 130 10.15 -9.32 -4.54
N ALA A 131 11.36 -9.62 -5.03
CA ALA A 131 11.55 -10.50 -6.17
C ALA A 131 10.93 -11.89 -5.96
N GLN A 132 10.94 -12.40 -4.72
CA GLN A 132 10.34 -13.68 -4.38
C GLN A 132 8.81 -13.62 -4.46
N ALA A 133 8.19 -12.57 -3.92
CA ALA A 133 6.74 -12.35 -4.02
C ALA A 133 6.30 -12.16 -5.47
N LEU A 134 7.01 -11.33 -6.24
CA LEU A 134 6.70 -11.09 -7.65
C LEU A 134 6.83 -12.34 -8.51
N ALA A 135 7.79 -13.23 -8.21
CA ALA A 135 7.92 -14.51 -8.90
C ALA A 135 6.67 -15.39 -8.76
N LEU A 136 6.00 -15.36 -7.59
CA LEU A 136 4.75 -16.09 -7.36
C LEU A 136 3.58 -15.52 -8.18
N LEU A 137 3.62 -14.23 -8.48
CA LEU A 137 2.57 -13.49 -9.19
C LEU A 137 2.70 -13.57 -10.72
N LYS A 138 3.87 -13.90 -11.26
CA LYS A 138 4.15 -13.93 -12.73
C LYS A 138 3.21 -14.79 -13.56
N ARG A 139 2.60 -15.82 -12.98
CA ARG A 139 1.69 -16.73 -13.70
C ARG A 139 0.30 -16.17 -13.96
N PHE A 140 -0.07 -15.04 -13.33
CA PHE A 140 -1.39 -14.43 -13.47
C PHE A 140 -1.42 -13.43 -14.64
N GLY A 141 -2.49 -13.48 -15.43
CA GLY A 141 -2.69 -12.61 -16.59
C GLY A 141 -3.07 -11.17 -16.28
N SER A 142 -3.32 -10.85 -15.01
CA SER A 142 -3.56 -9.48 -14.54
C SER A 142 -3.18 -9.33 -13.08
N VAL A 143 -2.12 -8.57 -12.81
CA VAL A 143 -1.68 -8.24 -11.45
C VAL A 143 -1.56 -6.73 -11.32
N THR A 144 -2.24 -6.16 -10.34
CA THR A 144 -2.14 -4.74 -9.97
C THR A 144 -1.53 -4.63 -8.59
N VAL A 145 -0.42 -3.91 -8.46
CA VAL A 145 0.28 -3.65 -7.20
C VAL A 145 0.11 -2.18 -6.83
N LEU A 146 -0.45 -1.92 -5.65
CA LEU A 146 -0.76 -0.59 -5.14
C LEU A 146 0.09 -0.26 -3.93
N ASN A 147 0.74 0.90 -3.93
CA ASN A 147 1.64 1.33 -2.87
C ASN A 147 1.37 2.79 -2.44
N GLY A 148 1.75 3.09 -1.20
CA GLY A 148 1.90 4.42 -0.63
C GLY A 148 3.36 4.86 -0.57
N HIS A 149 3.78 5.34 0.61
CA HIS A 149 5.15 5.65 1.03
C HIS A 149 5.84 6.79 0.27
N VAL A 150 5.82 6.79 -1.04
CA VAL A 150 6.58 7.75 -1.86
C VAL A 150 5.85 9.08 -2.11
N HIS A 151 4.57 9.15 -1.78
CA HIS A 151 3.71 10.34 -1.90
C HIS A 151 3.68 10.98 -3.29
N GLN A 152 3.90 10.20 -4.34
CA GLN A 152 3.92 10.63 -5.73
C GLN A 152 3.23 9.60 -6.62
N VAL A 153 2.68 10.06 -7.73
CA VAL A 153 2.24 9.17 -8.79
C VAL A 153 3.47 8.60 -9.50
N ALA A 154 3.69 7.32 -9.32
CA ALA A 154 4.70 6.57 -10.05
C ALA A 154 4.07 5.28 -10.58
N GLN A 155 4.49 4.87 -11.76
CA GLN A 155 3.98 3.63 -12.36
C GLN A 155 5.07 2.87 -13.10
N LYS A 156 4.94 1.54 -13.10
CA LYS A 156 5.79 0.62 -13.84
C LYS A 156 4.93 -0.49 -14.41
N VAL A 157 5.29 -0.99 -15.57
CA VAL A 157 4.71 -2.21 -16.16
C VAL A 157 5.81 -3.23 -16.37
N GLU A 158 5.58 -4.46 -15.94
CA GLU A 158 6.49 -5.58 -16.12
C GLU A 158 5.68 -6.85 -16.47
N GLY A 159 5.65 -7.21 -17.73
CA GLY A 159 4.75 -8.27 -18.22
C GLY A 159 3.28 -7.94 -17.94
N GLU A 160 2.59 -8.82 -17.25
CA GLU A 160 1.19 -8.64 -16.86
C GLU A 160 1.02 -7.94 -15.48
N MET A 161 2.11 -7.52 -14.86
CA MET A 161 2.11 -6.81 -13.59
C MET A 161 2.19 -5.30 -13.81
N ARG A 162 1.31 -4.57 -13.14
CA ARG A 162 1.25 -3.11 -13.13
C ARG A 162 1.42 -2.61 -11.71
N PHE A 163 2.40 -1.76 -11.51
CA PHE A 163 2.77 -1.18 -10.22
C PHE A 163 2.39 0.29 -10.21
N TYR A 164 1.76 0.70 -9.12
CA TYR A 164 1.29 2.07 -8.96
C TYR A 164 1.55 2.58 -7.55
N SER A 165 2.18 3.74 -7.46
CA SER A 165 2.25 4.52 -6.24
C SER A 165 1.36 5.75 -6.38
N ALA A 166 0.64 6.10 -5.32
CA ALA A 166 -0.34 7.20 -5.34
C ALA A 166 0.21 8.47 -4.66
N MET A 167 -0.41 9.61 -4.95
CA MET A 167 -0.27 10.81 -4.12
C MET A 167 -0.69 10.51 -2.68
N SER A 168 -0.08 11.21 -1.73
CA SER A 168 -0.52 11.21 -0.34
C SER A 168 -1.76 12.07 -0.14
N THR A 169 -2.48 11.87 0.94
CA THR A 169 -3.52 12.78 1.45
C THR A 169 -2.99 13.75 2.51
N ALA A 170 -1.71 13.66 2.89
CA ALA A 170 -1.10 14.44 3.97
C ALA A 170 -0.10 15.49 3.46
N PHE A 171 0.93 15.08 2.74
CA PHE A 171 1.96 15.97 2.18
C PHE A 171 2.64 15.33 0.96
N PRO A 172 3.18 16.14 0.03
CA PRO A 172 4.01 15.62 -1.06
C PRO A 172 5.44 15.35 -0.59
N GLN A 173 6.13 14.46 -1.31
CA GLN A 173 7.58 14.27 -1.20
C GLN A 173 8.31 14.79 -2.44
N PRO A 174 9.62 15.15 -2.33
CA PRO A 174 10.41 15.57 -3.49
C PRO A 174 10.65 14.43 -4.46
N ALA A 175 10.97 14.78 -5.71
CA ALA A 175 11.32 13.78 -6.73
C ALA A 175 12.55 12.94 -6.28
N PRO A 176 12.62 11.66 -6.69
CA PRO A 176 13.77 10.80 -6.38
C PRO A 176 15.09 11.47 -6.74
N GLY A 177 16.06 11.43 -5.79
CA GLY A 177 17.39 12.03 -5.98
C GLY A 177 17.46 13.53 -5.76
N ALA A 178 16.38 14.19 -5.37
CA ALA A 178 16.44 15.62 -5.02
C ALA A 178 17.41 15.86 -3.84
N PRO A 179 18.17 16.98 -3.84
CA PRO A 179 19.17 17.25 -2.80
C PRO A 179 18.62 17.33 -1.38
N SER A 180 17.33 17.62 -1.22
CA SER A 180 16.64 17.68 0.08
C SER A 180 16.51 16.32 0.78
N GLY A 181 16.71 15.20 0.04
CA GLY A 181 16.39 13.86 0.55
C GLY A 181 14.87 13.58 0.60
N PRO A 182 14.47 12.38 1.08
CA PRO A 182 13.06 12.05 1.29
C PRO A 182 12.47 12.84 2.45
N GLY A 183 11.16 13.01 2.47
CA GLY A 183 10.41 13.63 3.56
C GLY A 183 9.45 14.72 3.08
N PRO A 184 8.77 15.39 4.03
CA PRO A 184 7.76 16.37 3.70
C PRO A 184 8.32 17.54 2.88
N MET A 185 7.78 17.74 1.69
CA MET A 185 8.10 18.89 0.86
C MET A 185 7.29 20.10 1.30
N LYS A 186 7.97 21.22 1.58
CA LYS A 186 7.29 22.47 1.89
C LYS A 186 6.77 23.11 0.61
N VAL A 187 5.47 23.34 0.55
CA VAL A 187 4.79 23.98 -0.57
C VAL A 187 3.86 25.08 -0.05
N PRO A 188 3.58 26.12 -0.83
CA PRO A 188 2.57 27.13 -0.49
C PRO A 188 1.22 26.49 -0.19
N ALA A 189 0.49 26.99 0.81
CA ALA A 189 -0.76 26.39 1.27
C ALA A 189 -1.82 26.29 0.15
N GLU A 190 -1.86 27.26 -0.73
CA GLU A 190 -2.76 27.32 -1.90
C GLU A 190 -2.44 26.24 -2.95
N GLN A 191 -1.21 25.72 -2.97
CA GLN A 191 -0.78 24.68 -3.91
C GLN A 191 -0.90 23.27 -3.30
N LEU A 192 -0.97 23.16 -1.97
CA LEU A 192 -0.91 21.88 -1.29
C LEU A 192 -1.97 20.89 -1.81
N ARG A 193 -3.21 21.32 -1.97
CA ARG A 193 -4.30 20.45 -2.42
C ARG A 193 -4.14 19.94 -3.86
N THR A 194 -3.38 20.61 -4.70
CA THR A 194 -3.10 20.14 -6.06
C THR A 194 -2.04 19.04 -6.10
N MET A 195 -1.28 18.89 -5.01
CA MET A 195 -0.22 17.87 -4.85
C MET A 195 -0.65 16.69 -3.97
N LEU A 196 -1.84 16.77 -3.38
CA LEU A 196 -2.47 15.68 -2.63
C LEU A 196 -3.56 15.04 -3.48
N GLY A 197 -3.85 13.75 -3.25
CA GLY A 197 -4.86 13.10 -4.09
C GLY A 197 -5.32 11.75 -3.58
N LEU A 198 -6.28 11.23 -4.34
CA LEU A 198 -6.84 9.90 -4.17
C LEU A 198 -6.63 9.09 -5.45
N ARG A 199 -6.52 7.78 -5.29
CA ARG A 199 -6.52 6.84 -6.40
C ARG A 199 -7.79 6.02 -6.37
N GLU A 200 -8.49 5.99 -7.50
CA GLU A 200 -9.59 5.10 -7.76
C GLU A 200 -9.11 3.90 -8.60
N VAL A 201 -9.56 2.71 -8.22
CA VAL A 201 -9.28 1.46 -8.93
C VAL A 201 -10.63 0.84 -9.29
N THR A 202 -10.93 0.79 -10.58
CA THR A 202 -12.21 0.28 -11.09
C THR A 202 -12.02 -1.07 -11.76
N HIS A 203 -12.78 -2.06 -11.30
CA HIS A 203 -12.92 -3.36 -11.95
C HIS A 203 -14.25 -3.43 -12.71
N ILE A 204 -14.19 -3.83 -13.96
CA ILE A 204 -15.37 -4.11 -14.79
C ILE A 204 -15.49 -5.63 -14.93
N ALA A 205 -16.60 -6.19 -14.53
CA ALA A 205 -16.88 -7.62 -14.61
C ALA A 205 -16.58 -8.16 -16.04
N GLY A 206 -15.85 -9.26 -16.12
CA GLY A 206 -15.43 -9.85 -17.38
C GLY A 206 -14.20 -9.19 -18.02
N ARG A 207 -13.63 -8.15 -17.42
CA ARG A 207 -12.33 -7.58 -17.79
C ARG A 207 -11.26 -8.02 -16.81
N SER A 208 -10.12 -8.47 -17.31
CA SER A 208 -8.99 -8.86 -16.45
C SER A 208 -8.20 -7.66 -15.93
N GLN A 209 -8.17 -6.58 -16.69
CA GLN A 209 -7.42 -5.37 -16.33
C GLN A 209 -8.29 -4.38 -15.55
N LEU A 210 -7.66 -3.72 -14.57
CA LEU A 210 -8.26 -2.67 -13.76
C LEU A 210 -7.95 -1.29 -14.35
N ALA A 211 -8.93 -0.40 -14.33
CA ALA A 211 -8.73 1.01 -14.66
C ALA A 211 -8.25 1.76 -13.42
N ILE A 212 -7.25 2.62 -13.60
CA ILE A 212 -6.65 3.43 -12.54
C ILE A 212 -6.88 4.91 -12.87
N THR A 213 -7.42 5.66 -11.91
CA THR A 213 -7.61 7.11 -12.04
C THR A 213 -7.03 7.79 -10.80
N ASP A 214 -6.15 8.75 -11.01
CA ASP A 214 -5.62 9.62 -9.95
C ASP A 214 -6.33 10.96 -9.99
N THR A 215 -6.84 11.41 -8.85
CA THR A 215 -7.55 12.68 -8.72
C THR A 215 -6.89 13.51 -7.62
N ALA A 216 -6.40 14.70 -7.98
CA ALA A 216 -5.88 15.65 -7.00
C ALA A 216 -7.01 16.21 -6.13
N LEU A 217 -6.70 16.51 -4.85
CA LEU A 217 -7.61 17.21 -3.94
C LEU A 217 -7.64 18.72 -4.27
N ALA A 218 -7.85 19.08 -5.54
CA ALA A 218 -7.98 20.49 -5.93
C ALA A 218 -9.06 21.18 -5.10
N ALA A 219 -8.93 22.48 -4.89
CA ALA A 219 -10.00 23.26 -4.27
C ALA A 219 -11.30 23.00 -5.03
N ALA A 220 -12.40 22.73 -4.31
CA ALA A 220 -13.70 22.69 -4.94
C ALA A 220 -13.87 23.98 -5.72
N GLN A 221 -14.17 23.88 -7.01
CA GLN A 221 -14.50 25.06 -7.79
C GLN A 221 -15.78 25.63 -7.17
N SER A 222 -15.64 26.83 -6.61
CA SER A 222 -16.74 27.62 -6.04
C SER A 222 -17.71 28.05 -7.11
#